data_516d359e660d2963d1977a3432052c64
#
_entry.id   516d359e660d2963d1977a3432052c64
#
_cell.length_a   1.000
_cell.length_b   1.000
_cell.length_c   1.000
_cell.angle_alpha   90.00
_cell.angle_beta   90.00
_cell.angle_gamma   90.00
#
_symmetry.space_group_name_H-M   'P 1'
#
loop_
_entity.id
_entity.type
_entity.pdbx_description
1 polymer ?
#
loop_
_entity_poly.entity_id
_entity_poly.type
_entity_poly.pdbx_seq_one_letter_code
_entity_poly.pdbx_strand_id
1 'polypeptide(L)' 'MKWTDTLEIASALAEAHPDVDPAGVRFTDLHRYVLALPGFTDDPARSGERILEAIQQAWIDEAD' A
#
# COMPACT_ATOMS: atom_id res chain seq x y z
N MET A 1 7.44 -6.18 -6.99
CA MET A 1 6.03 -6.37 -6.61
C MET A 1 5.14 -5.46 -7.44
N LYS A 2 3.94 -5.91 -7.70
CA LYS A 2 2.98 -5.25 -8.57
C LYS A 2 1.71 -4.93 -7.78
N TRP A 3 0.82 -4.11 -8.35
CA TRP A 3 -0.43 -3.72 -7.68
C TRP A 3 -1.27 -4.89 -7.19
N THR A 4 -1.19 -6.05 -7.84
CA THR A 4 -1.94 -7.25 -7.44
C THR A 4 -1.32 -8.00 -6.25
N ASP A 5 -0.10 -7.64 -5.85
CA ASP A 5 0.58 -8.27 -4.72
C ASP A 5 0.17 -7.60 -3.40
N THR A 6 -1.12 -7.63 -3.10
CA THR A 6 -1.74 -6.90 -2.00
C THR A 6 -1.08 -7.17 -0.64
N LEU A 7 -0.88 -8.44 -0.30
CA LEU A 7 -0.30 -8.80 1.01
C LEU A 7 1.17 -8.42 1.10
N GLU A 8 1.91 -8.59 0.03
CA GLU A 8 3.32 -8.23 -0.02
C GLU A 8 3.49 -6.71 0.12
N ILE A 9 2.67 -5.94 -0.58
CA ILE A 9 2.67 -4.47 -0.48
C ILE A 9 2.31 -4.05 0.94
N ALA A 10 1.26 -4.62 1.52
CA ALA A 10 0.82 -4.29 2.87
C ALA A 10 1.90 -4.56 3.92
N SER A 11 2.57 -5.69 3.81
CA SER A 11 3.68 -6.05 4.69
C SER A 11 4.84 -5.06 4.56
N ALA A 12 5.18 -4.69 3.33
CA ALA A 12 6.24 -3.72 3.08
C ALA A 12 5.88 -2.33 3.61
N LEU A 13 4.61 -1.92 3.49
CA LEU A 13 4.13 -0.64 4.03
C LEU A 13 4.20 -0.63 5.56
N ALA A 14 3.79 -1.71 6.20
CA ALA A 14 3.84 -1.82 7.67
C ALA A 14 5.28 -1.72 8.17
N GLU A 15 6.21 -2.29 7.45
CA GLU A 15 7.63 -2.27 7.79
C GLU A 15 8.25 -0.89 7.55
N ALA A 16 7.89 -0.24 6.45
CA ALA A 16 8.45 1.05 6.06
C ALA A 16 7.85 2.22 6.85
N HIS A 17 6.61 2.09 7.30
CA HIS A 17 5.86 3.16 7.95
C HIS A 17 5.23 2.70 9.26
N PRO A 18 6.04 2.28 10.26
CA PRO A 18 5.50 1.72 11.50
C PRO A 18 4.72 2.74 12.35
N ASP A 19 4.98 4.05 12.14
CA ASP A 19 4.34 5.11 12.91
C ASP A 19 3.09 5.69 12.22
N VAL A 20 2.74 5.18 11.07
CA VAL A 20 1.59 5.67 10.30
C VAL A 20 0.36 4.82 10.61
N ASP A 21 -0.76 5.48 10.93
CA ASP A 21 -2.05 4.80 11.08
C ASP A 21 -2.65 4.57 9.70
N PRO A 22 -2.67 3.32 9.21
CA PRO A 22 -3.13 3.05 7.85
C PRO A 22 -4.61 3.40 7.61
N ALA A 23 -5.43 3.40 8.66
CA ALA A 23 -6.84 3.74 8.53
C ALA A 23 -7.05 5.22 8.19
N GLY A 24 -6.09 6.08 8.53
CA GLY A 24 -6.15 7.52 8.26
C GLY A 24 -5.45 7.96 6.99
N VAL A 25 -4.85 7.04 6.25
CA VAL A 25 -4.10 7.38 5.03
C VAL A 25 -5.05 7.60 3.87
N ARG A 26 -4.89 8.73 3.17
CA ARG A 26 -5.67 9.02 1.96
C ARG A 26 -5.14 8.22 0.78
N PHE A 27 -6.00 7.95 -0.21
CA PHE A 27 -5.59 7.18 -1.39
C PHE A 27 -4.47 7.86 -2.18
N THR A 28 -4.44 9.18 -2.22
CA THR A 28 -3.35 9.92 -2.87
C THR A 28 -2.01 9.68 -2.19
N ASP A 29 -2.00 9.65 -0.86
CA ASP A 29 -0.81 9.38 -0.08
C ASP A 29 -0.43 7.89 -0.14
N LEU A 30 -1.42 7.02 -0.08
CA LEU A 30 -1.20 5.58 -0.22
C LEU A 30 -0.54 5.24 -1.55
N HIS A 31 -1.02 5.84 -2.62
CA HIS A 31 -0.44 5.67 -3.94
C HIS A 31 1.05 6.03 -3.94
N ARG A 32 1.39 7.18 -3.36
CA ARG A 32 2.79 7.61 -3.24
C ARG A 32 3.63 6.64 -2.41
N TYR A 33 3.10 6.19 -1.29
CA TYR A 33 3.82 5.26 -0.42
C TYR A 33 4.14 3.96 -1.15
N VAL A 34 3.19 3.43 -1.91
CA VAL A 34 3.39 2.20 -2.67
C VAL A 34 4.45 2.40 -3.76
N LEU A 35 4.38 3.51 -4.49
CA LEU A 35 5.35 3.79 -5.55
C LEU A 35 6.77 3.95 -5.01
N ALA A 36 6.91 4.39 -3.77
CA ALA A 36 8.21 4.58 -3.13
C ALA A 36 8.80 3.29 -2.54
N LEU A 37 8.04 2.21 -2.51
CA LEU A 37 8.53 0.95 -1.94
C LEU A 37 9.64 0.36 -2.80
N PRO A 38 10.74 -0.10 -2.17
CA PRO A 38 11.78 -0.83 -2.91
C PRO A 38 11.20 -2.07 -3.56
N GLY A 39 11.51 -2.28 -4.84
CA GLY A 39 11.03 -3.46 -5.56
C GLY A 39 9.65 -3.31 -6.18
N PHE A 40 8.96 -2.19 -5.98
CA PHE A 40 7.70 -1.95 -6.68
C PHE A 40 8.01 -1.56 -8.12
N THR A 41 7.45 -2.29 -9.09
CA THR A 41 7.82 -2.17 -10.50
C THR A 41 6.63 -2.08 -11.46
N ASP A 42 5.43 -1.81 -10.94
CA ASP A 42 4.25 -1.71 -11.80
C ASP A 42 4.00 -0.28 -12.27
N ASP A 43 3.09 -0.15 -13.24
CA ASP A 43 2.67 1.12 -13.81
C ASP A 43 1.87 1.93 -12.78
N PRO A 44 2.29 3.16 -12.47
CA PRO A 44 1.54 4.00 -11.51
C PRO A 44 0.08 4.23 -11.89
N ALA A 45 -0.24 4.21 -13.17
CA ALA A 45 -1.60 4.45 -13.65
C ALA A 45 -2.54 3.24 -13.53
N ARG A 46 -2.02 2.08 -13.14
CA ARG A 46 -2.82 0.86 -13.02
C ARG A 46 -3.49 0.67 -11.68
N SER A 47 -3.26 1.57 -10.74
CA SER A 47 -3.96 1.51 -9.47
C SER A 47 -5.38 2.06 -9.64
N GLY A 48 -6.37 1.29 -9.25
CA GLY A 48 -7.74 1.76 -9.14
C GLY A 48 -8.14 1.87 -7.69
N GLU A 49 -9.31 2.45 -7.40
CA GLU A 49 -9.81 2.58 -6.03
C GLU A 49 -9.90 1.23 -5.32
N ARG A 50 -10.35 0.19 -6.01
CA ARG A 50 -10.47 -1.14 -5.42
C ARG A 50 -9.13 -1.72 -5.00
N ILE A 51 -8.12 -1.49 -5.81
CA ILE A 51 -6.77 -1.95 -5.52
C ILE A 51 -6.22 -1.21 -4.31
N LEU A 52 -6.37 0.11 -4.27
CA LEU A 52 -5.91 0.91 -3.13
C LEU A 52 -6.68 0.56 -1.85
N GLU A 53 -7.97 0.36 -1.95
CA GLU A 53 -8.80 -0.06 -0.81
C GLU A 53 -8.35 -1.41 -0.26
N ALA A 54 -8.08 -2.38 -1.13
CA ALA A 54 -7.61 -3.69 -0.73
C ALA A 54 -6.25 -3.63 -0.04
N ILE A 55 -5.35 -2.81 -0.57
CA ILE A 55 -4.02 -2.60 0.02
C ILE A 55 -4.15 -1.93 1.39
N GLN A 56 -4.99 -0.91 1.50
CA GLN A 56 -5.20 -0.22 2.76
C GLN A 56 -5.77 -1.18 3.82
N GLN A 57 -6.75 -1.98 3.46
CA GLN A 57 -7.33 -2.94 4.39
C GLN A 57 -6.31 -3.98 4.83
N ALA A 58 -5.52 -4.49 3.91
CA ALA A 58 -4.47 -5.44 4.24
C ALA A 58 -3.41 -4.81 5.14
N TRP A 59 -3.08 -3.55 4.92
CA TRP A 59 -2.14 -2.83 5.78
C TRP A 59 -2.72 -2.63 7.17
N ILE A 60 -3.99 -2.27 7.29
CA ILE A 60 -4.68 -2.17 8.60
C ILE A 60 -4.58 -3.52 9.34
N ASP A 61 -4.89 -4.61 8.65
CA ASP A 61 -4.82 -5.95 9.23
C ASP A 61 -3.40 -6.32 9.66
N GLU A 62 -2.40 -5.93 8.87
CA GLU A 62 -1.00 -6.19 9.16
C GLU A 62 -0.51 -5.40 10.39
N ALA A 63 -1.02 -4.18 10.57
CA ALA A 63 -0.64 -3.30 11.67
C ALA A 63 -1.29 -3.65 13.00
N ASP A 64 -2.28 -4.50 12.99
CA ASP A 64 -3.01 -4.91 14.22
C ASP A 64 -2.20 -5.86 15.11
#